data_44bbab92ad895175bfa5ffcf234b0a40
#
_entry.id   44bbab92ad895175bfa5ffcf234b0a40
#
_cell.length_a   1.000
_cell.length_b   1.000
_cell.length_c   1.000
_cell.angle_alpha   90.00
_cell.angle_beta   90.00
_cell.angle_gamma   90.00
#
_symmetry.space_group_name_H-M   'P 1'
#
loop_
_entity.id
_entity.type
_entity.pdbx_description
1 polymer ?
#
loop_
_entity_poly.entity_id
_entity_poly.type
_entity_poly.pdbx_seq_one_letter_code
_entity_poly.pdbx_strand_id
1 'polypeptide(L)'
;MSNKYSEGYPGARYYGGNEHIDSIELLCQKRALETFGLDSEKWGVNVQCLSGSPANLQAYQAIMRPHDRLMGLDLPHGGHLSHGYQTPQRKCVQIERYVLG
;
A
#
# COMPACT_ATOMS: atom_id res chain seq x y z
N MET A 1 13.80 11.51 -12.03
CA MET A 1 13.89 10.76 -10.77
C MET A 1 14.60 11.62 -9.73
N SER A 2 14.16 11.58 -8.49
CA SER A 2 14.80 12.32 -7.39
C SER A 2 15.72 11.40 -6.61
N ASN A 3 16.92 11.88 -6.25
CA ASN A 3 17.87 11.20 -5.36
C ASN A 3 17.78 11.75 -3.92
N LYS A 4 16.75 12.53 -3.62
CA LYS A 4 16.57 13.17 -2.33
C LYS A 4 16.07 12.17 -1.29
N TYR A 5 16.79 12.04 -0.18
CA TYR A 5 16.31 11.34 1.01
C TYR A 5 15.15 12.11 1.65
N SER A 6 13.99 11.47 1.73
CA SER A 6 12.74 12.10 2.19
C SER A 6 11.98 11.22 3.18
N GLU A 7 12.70 10.59 4.10
CA GLU A 7 12.12 9.75 5.15
C GLU A 7 11.16 10.54 6.03
N GLY A 8 10.02 9.94 6.33
CA GLY A 8 8.95 10.54 7.12
C GLY A 8 7.78 11.03 6.28
N TYR A 9 6.92 11.82 6.91
CA TYR A 9 5.74 12.41 6.26
C TYR A 9 5.96 13.90 5.95
N PRO A 10 5.17 14.51 5.05
CA PRO A 10 5.21 15.94 4.80
C PRO A 10 5.14 16.75 6.09
N GLY A 11 6.06 17.71 6.26
CA GLY A 11 6.19 18.51 7.47
C GLY A 11 6.88 17.82 8.66
N ALA A 12 7.16 16.51 8.58
CA ALA A 12 7.81 15.72 9.63
C ALA A 12 8.91 14.82 9.05
N ARG A 13 9.74 15.37 8.17
CA ARG A 13 10.86 14.66 7.55
C ARG A 13 12.06 14.55 8.48
N TYR A 14 12.77 13.43 8.39
CA TYR A 14 14.03 13.24 9.10
C TYR A 14 15.15 14.13 8.54
N TYR A 15 15.19 14.33 7.23
CA TYR A 15 16.16 15.18 6.55
C TYR A 15 15.56 16.53 6.15
N GLY A 16 16.37 17.59 6.18
CA GLY A 16 15.99 18.91 5.66
C GLY A 16 15.98 19.00 4.14
N GLY A 17 15.46 20.11 3.59
CA GLY A 17 15.44 20.38 2.15
C GLY A 17 14.36 19.59 1.39
N ASN A 18 13.26 19.24 2.04
CA ASN A 18 12.18 18.44 1.46
C ASN A 18 10.93 19.24 1.07
N GLU A 19 11.00 20.56 0.97
CA GLU A 19 9.84 21.43 0.71
C GLU A 19 9.14 21.07 -0.61
N HIS A 20 9.92 20.80 -1.65
CA HIS A 20 9.38 20.38 -2.95
C HIS A 20 8.84 18.95 -2.93
N ILE A 21 9.49 18.05 -2.21
CA ILE A 21 9.01 16.68 -2.03
C ILE A 21 7.70 16.67 -1.26
N ASP A 22 7.60 17.45 -0.21
CA ASP A 22 6.36 17.62 0.57
C ASP A 22 5.22 18.14 -0.33
N SER A 23 5.50 19.13 -1.16
CA SER A 23 4.53 19.67 -2.11
C SER A 23 4.03 18.62 -3.11
N ILE A 24 4.94 17.77 -3.62
CA ILE A 24 4.59 16.69 -4.55
C ILE A 24 3.71 15.65 -3.84
N GLU A 25 4.08 15.23 -2.65
CA GLU A 25 3.32 14.23 -1.90
C GLU A 25 1.92 14.74 -1.52
N LEU A 26 1.81 15.96 -1.01
CA LEU A 26 0.53 16.59 -0.67
C LEU A 26 -0.36 16.77 -1.92
N LEU A 27 0.23 17.14 -3.06
CA LEU A 27 -0.52 17.23 -4.32
C LEU A 27 -1.04 15.86 -4.76
N CYS A 28 -0.24 14.82 -4.61
CA CYS A 28 -0.64 13.45 -4.94
C CYS A 28 -1.80 13.00 -4.05
N GLN A 29 -1.73 13.23 -2.74
CA GLN A 29 -2.81 12.94 -1.81
C GLN A 29 -4.11 13.67 -2.18
N LYS A 30 -4.01 14.97 -2.47
CA LYS A 30 -5.15 15.80 -2.88
C LYS A 30 -5.80 15.24 -4.14
N ARG A 31 -5.02 14.97 -5.18
CA ARG A 31 -5.53 14.42 -6.44
C ARG A 31 -6.17 13.04 -6.27
N ALA A 32 -5.63 12.20 -5.42
CA ALA A 32 -6.22 10.90 -5.13
C ALA A 32 -7.61 11.06 -4.49
N LEU A 33 -7.75 11.89 -3.47
CA LEU A 33 -9.04 12.15 -2.82
C LEU A 33 -10.05 12.76 -3.80
N GLU A 34 -9.65 13.74 -4.62
CA GLU A 34 -10.49 14.36 -5.63
C GLU A 34 -10.98 13.35 -6.68
N THR A 35 -10.10 12.45 -7.14
CA THR A 35 -10.43 11.42 -8.13
C THR A 35 -11.53 10.49 -7.64
N PHE A 36 -11.52 10.15 -6.36
CA PHE A 36 -12.54 9.30 -5.74
C PHE A 36 -13.73 10.10 -5.16
N GLY A 37 -13.72 11.42 -5.27
CA GLY A 37 -14.79 12.28 -4.73
C GLY A 37 -14.88 12.22 -3.22
N LEU A 38 -13.77 12.06 -2.52
CA LEU A 38 -13.71 11.90 -1.07
C LEU A 38 -13.41 13.22 -0.36
N ASP A 39 -14.08 13.44 0.75
CA ASP A 39 -13.88 14.58 1.62
C ASP A 39 -12.62 14.39 2.46
N SER A 40 -11.66 15.31 2.34
CA SER A 40 -10.39 15.27 3.07
C SER A 40 -10.52 15.36 4.60
N GLU A 41 -11.65 15.86 5.11
CA GLU A 41 -11.93 15.89 6.55
C GLU A 41 -12.31 14.51 7.13
N LYS A 42 -12.77 13.60 6.26
CA LYS A 42 -13.24 12.26 6.65
C LYS A 42 -12.35 11.14 6.17
N TRP A 43 -11.59 11.38 5.12
CA TRP A 43 -10.79 10.36 4.45
C TRP A 43 -9.34 10.77 4.37
N GLY A 44 -8.46 9.83 4.71
CA GLY A 44 -7.03 9.94 4.48
C GLY A 44 -6.59 9.07 3.31
N VAL A 45 -5.46 9.41 2.71
CA VAL A 45 -4.81 8.60 1.69
C VAL A 45 -3.31 8.51 1.97
N ASN A 46 -2.76 7.32 1.85
CA ASN A 46 -1.32 7.10 1.90
C ASN A 46 -0.81 6.82 0.48
N VAL A 47 0.08 7.68 -0.01
CA VAL A 47 0.67 7.59 -1.35
C VAL A 47 2.14 7.15 -1.34
N GLN A 48 2.65 6.68 -0.19
CA GLN A 48 4.07 6.31 -0.03
C GLN A 48 4.37 4.86 -0.44
N CYS A 49 3.36 4.05 -0.73
CA CYS A 49 3.57 2.67 -1.15
C CYS A 49 4.38 2.59 -2.44
N LEU A 50 5.40 1.75 -2.47
CA LEU A 50 6.29 1.59 -3.63
C LEU A 50 5.61 0.90 -4.82
N SER A 51 4.63 0.04 -4.56
CA SER A 51 3.88 -0.69 -5.57
C SER A 51 2.60 -1.29 -4.98
N GLY A 52 1.81 -1.98 -5.82
CA GLY A 52 0.55 -2.61 -5.40
C GLY A 52 0.71 -3.69 -4.33
N SER A 53 1.74 -4.53 -4.41
CA SER A 53 1.96 -5.59 -3.40
C SER A 53 2.25 -5.03 -2.00
N PRO A 54 3.16 -4.05 -1.81
CA PRO A 54 3.31 -3.39 -0.53
C PRO A 54 2.04 -2.67 -0.05
N ALA A 55 1.27 -2.06 -0.95
CA ALA A 55 0.00 -1.42 -0.60
C ALA A 55 -1.00 -2.44 -0.05
N ASN A 56 -1.16 -3.58 -0.71
CA ASN A 56 -2.02 -4.67 -0.24
C ASN A 56 -1.55 -5.23 1.10
N LEU A 57 -0.23 -5.43 1.28
CA LEU A 57 0.32 -5.89 2.55
C LEU A 57 -0.01 -4.93 3.69
N GLN A 58 0.17 -3.63 3.47
CA GLN A 58 -0.16 -2.61 4.47
C GLN A 58 -1.66 -2.61 4.81
N ALA A 59 -2.53 -2.75 3.80
CA ALA A 59 -3.97 -2.88 4.03
C ALA A 59 -4.31 -4.12 4.88
N TYR A 60 -3.70 -5.26 4.58
CA TYR A 60 -3.91 -6.48 5.38
C TYR A 60 -3.44 -6.31 6.81
N GLN A 61 -2.26 -5.74 7.02
CA GLN A 61 -1.73 -5.47 8.37
C GLN A 61 -2.59 -4.50 9.17
N ALA A 62 -3.26 -3.57 8.51
CA ALA A 62 -4.15 -2.62 9.17
C ALA A 62 -5.46 -3.24 9.68
N ILE A 63 -5.99 -4.26 8.98
CA ILE A 63 -7.32 -4.81 9.27
C ILE A 63 -7.31 -6.26 9.76
N MET A 64 -6.17 -6.95 9.65
CA MET A 64 -6.04 -8.37 9.98
C MET A 64 -4.96 -8.59 11.03
N ARG A 65 -5.15 -9.60 11.85
CA ARG A 65 -4.14 -10.11 12.79
C ARG A 65 -3.44 -11.33 12.20
N PRO A 66 -2.24 -11.68 12.69
CA PRO A 66 -1.62 -12.95 12.34
C PRO A 66 -2.60 -14.11 12.60
N HIS A 67 -2.71 -15.00 11.62
CA HIS A 67 -3.65 -16.14 11.62
C HIS A 67 -5.12 -15.83 11.30
N ASP A 68 -5.48 -14.61 10.97
CA ASP A 68 -6.79 -14.31 10.37
C ASP A 68 -6.89 -14.91 8.96
N ARG A 69 -8.09 -15.18 8.48
CA ARG A 69 -8.32 -15.79 7.17
C ARG A 69 -8.62 -14.74 6.12
N LEU A 70 -7.97 -14.86 4.98
CA LEU A 70 -8.24 -14.09 3.77
C LEU A 70 -8.76 -15.04 2.68
N MET A 71 -9.82 -14.63 2.01
CA MET A 71 -10.31 -15.30 0.81
C MET A 71 -10.10 -14.36 -0.38
N GLY A 72 -9.39 -14.82 -1.39
CA GLY A 72 -9.11 -14.08 -2.62
C GLY A 72 -9.44 -14.91 -3.86
N LEU A 73 -9.61 -14.22 -4.99
CA LEU A 73 -9.74 -14.89 -6.29
C LEU A 73 -8.38 -15.42 -6.72
N ASP A 74 -8.39 -16.58 -7.37
CA ASP A 74 -7.19 -17.12 -8.02
C ASP A 74 -6.85 -16.30 -9.30
N LEU A 75 -5.58 -16.38 -9.73
CA LEU A 75 -5.08 -15.61 -10.89
C LEU A 75 -5.95 -15.73 -12.14
N PRO A 76 -6.38 -16.95 -12.58
CA PRO A 76 -7.23 -17.09 -13.75
C PRO A 76 -8.59 -16.42 -13.61
N HIS A 77 -9.01 -16.11 -12.40
CA HIS A 77 -10.29 -15.52 -12.08
C HIS A 77 -10.20 -14.02 -11.70
N GLY A 78 -9.08 -13.39 -11.98
CA GLY A 78 -8.86 -11.98 -11.71
C GLY A 78 -8.18 -11.67 -10.36
N GLY A 79 -7.63 -12.69 -9.69
CA GLY A 79 -6.85 -12.52 -8.47
C GLY A 79 -5.52 -11.83 -8.72
N HIS A 80 -4.87 -11.40 -7.64
CA HIS A 80 -3.55 -10.79 -7.66
C HIS A 80 -2.55 -11.67 -6.90
N LEU A 81 -1.26 -11.60 -7.28
CA LEU A 81 -0.20 -12.38 -6.62
C LEU A 81 -0.11 -12.13 -5.11
N SER A 82 -0.42 -10.91 -4.67
CA SER A 82 -0.41 -10.53 -3.25
C SER A 82 -1.58 -11.10 -2.43
N HIS A 83 -2.54 -11.79 -3.06
CA HIS A 83 -3.63 -12.47 -2.36
C HIS A 83 -3.27 -13.88 -1.88
N GLY A 84 -1.99 -14.23 -1.84
CA GLY A 84 -1.51 -15.53 -1.35
C GLY A 84 -1.30 -16.56 -2.44
N TYR A 85 -0.99 -16.13 -3.65
CA TYR A 85 -0.63 -17.03 -4.75
C TYR A 85 0.54 -17.94 -4.37
N GLN A 86 0.36 -19.23 -4.56
CA GLN A 86 1.36 -20.26 -4.28
C GLN A 86 1.85 -20.90 -5.58
N THR A 87 3.16 -21.04 -5.71
CA THR A 87 3.76 -21.88 -6.75
C THR A 87 4.29 -23.17 -6.13
N PRO A 88 4.40 -24.27 -6.90
CA PRO A 88 4.99 -25.50 -6.42
C PRO A 88 6.40 -25.35 -5.83
N GLN A 89 7.14 -24.33 -6.27
CA GLN A 89 8.52 -24.08 -5.86
C GLN A 89 8.70 -22.97 -4.82
N ARG A 90 7.69 -22.14 -4.60
CA ARG A 90 7.75 -21.07 -3.61
C ARG A 90 6.44 -21.00 -2.83
N LYS A 91 6.53 -21.28 -1.57
CA LYS A 91 5.50 -20.88 -0.64
C LYS A 91 5.66 -19.37 -0.45
N CYS A 92 4.59 -18.61 -0.66
CA CYS A 92 4.60 -17.19 -0.39
C CYS A 92 4.72 -16.96 1.11
N VAL A 93 5.82 -16.40 1.55
CA VAL A 93 6.24 -16.41 2.97
C VAL A 93 5.39 -15.51 3.87
N GLN A 94 4.60 -14.62 3.31
CA GLN A 94 3.95 -13.56 4.11
C GLN A 94 2.44 -13.70 4.32
N ILE A 95 1.77 -14.51 3.52
CA ILE A 95 0.30 -14.71 3.65
C ILE A 95 -0.02 -16.21 3.56
N GLU A 96 0.89 -17.03 3.98
CA GLU A 96 0.97 -18.46 3.66
C GLU A 96 -0.19 -19.35 4.12
N ARG A 97 -1.16 -18.88 4.83
CA ARG A 97 -2.15 -19.79 5.44
C ARG A 97 -3.61 -19.38 5.30
N TYR A 98 -3.92 -18.35 4.50
CA TYR A 98 -5.25 -17.77 4.62
C TYR A 98 -6.00 -17.57 3.30
N VAL A 99 -5.43 -18.00 2.20
CA VAL A 99 -6.17 -18.11 0.95
C VAL A 99 -6.84 -19.48 0.94
N LEU A 100 -8.14 -19.49 1.11
CA LEU A 100 -8.95 -20.66 0.81
C LEU A 100 -9.05 -20.73 -0.71
N GLY A 101 -8.34 -21.68 -1.32
CA GLY A 101 -8.56 -22.08 -2.70
C GLY A 101 -9.87 -22.78 -2.88
#